data_a4c9a1f4569ffceb29bedaeb79d9035e
#
_entry.id   a4c9a1f4569ffceb29bedaeb79d9035e
#
_cell.length_a   1.000
_cell.length_b   1.000
_cell.length_c   1.000
_cell.angle_alpha   90.00
_cell.angle_beta   90.00
_cell.angle_gamma   90.00
#
_symmetry.space_group_name_H-M   'P 1'
#
loop_
_entity.id
_entity.type
_entity.pdbx_description
1 polymer ?
#
loop_
_entity_poly.entity_id
_entity_poly.type
_entity_poly.pdbx_seq_one_letter_code
_entity_poly.pdbx_strand_id
1 'polypeptide(L)'
;MRRSTLALLPLLAALPLGACGKSATTADNAATANTAAAADEPRAKDGRRYLSQPLVRDFYTADPSAHVFDGKLYVYPSHDIDGSAKEDDLGGHFEMRDYRVLSMDEPGGKVTAHPVALDVSQVPWAEKQMWAPDAAYKNGTYYLYFPAKDKQGAFRMGVATSKSPVGPFKAEPKPIAGSFSIDPAVFTDDDGKSYMYFGGIWGGQLQRNTTGTYDPNGSKTDLQADDKPALTPKVAPMAAGMTEFAARPRDVVILDEKGKPLLGGYHDRRFFEASWMHKYKGKYYFSYSTGDTHYLAYAVGTSPYGPFTYKGRILQPVEGWTTHHSIVEWKGKWWLFYADTQLSGQTRLRNVKMTELHYNPDGTIQTIDPFVK
;
A
#
# COMPACT_ATOMS: atom_id res chain seq x y z
N MET A 1 -20.89 -51.03 43.08
CA MET A 1 -21.52 -51.02 44.44
C MET A 1 -21.87 -49.59 44.80
N ARG A 2 -23.17 -49.42 45.11
CA ARG A 2 -23.82 -48.30 45.82
C ARG A 2 -23.63 -46.88 45.22
N ARG A 3 -24.62 -46.27 44.53
CA ARG A 3 -25.99 -45.80 44.92
C ARG A 3 -25.99 -44.81 46.07
N SER A 4 -26.41 -43.56 45.79
CA SER A 4 -27.65 -42.94 46.30
C SER A 4 -27.60 -41.46 45.95
N THR A 5 -28.40 -40.92 45.20
CA THR A 5 -29.85 -40.51 45.15
C THR A 5 -30.28 -39.47 46.17
N LEU A 6 -31.01 -38.50 45.62
CA LEU A 6 -32.18 -37.74 46.11
C LEU A 6 -31.89 -36.48 46.91
N ALA A 7 -32.65 -35.37 46.84
CA ALA A 7 -33.98 -35.01 46.30
C ALA A 7 -34.10 -33.47 46.37
N LEU A 8 -34.73 -32.84 45.46
CA LEU A 8 -36.12 -32.30 45.34
C LEU A 8 -36.55 -31.16 46.28
N LEU A 9 -36.76 -30.00 45.72
CA LEU A 9 -38.00 -29.17 45.60
C LEU A 9 -38.46 -28.39 46.84
N PRO A 10 -39.46 -27.49 46.64
CA PRO A 10 -39.39 -26.07 46.18
C PRO A 10 -40.08 -25.14 47.20
N LEU A 11 -40.06 -23.83 47.01
CA LEU A 11 -41.09 -22.99 47.58
C LEU A 11 -41.41 -21.75 46.72
N LEU A 12 -42.70 -21.67 46.44
CA LEU A 12 -43.43 -20.59 45.77
C LEU A 12 -43.63 -19.37 46.66
N ALA A 13 -44.00 -18.30 46.02
CA ALA A 13 -44.90 -17.17 46.38
C ALA A 13 -44.13 -15.83 46.42
N ALA A 14 -44.60 -14.69 45.96
CA ALA A 14 -45.86 -14.23 45.36
C ALA A 14 -45.59 -12.83 44.78
N LEU A 15 -46.32 -12.50 43.72
CA LEU A 15 -46.43 -11.12 43.17
C LEU A 15 -47.15 -10.17 44.12
N PRO A 16 -46.95 -8.85 43.99
CA PRO A 16 -48.09 -8.06 43.54
C PRO A 16 -47.81 -7.10 42.37
N LEU A 17 -48.89 -6.87 41.64
CA LEU A 17 -49.06 -5.86 40.59
C LEU A 17 -49.00 -4.43 41.17
N GLY A 18 -48.49 -3.54 40.34
CA GLY A 18 -48.62 -2.10 40.61
C GLY A 18 -48.13 -1.18 39.53
N ALA A 19 -49.03 -0.72 38.70
CA ALA A 19 -49.12 0.62 38.09
C ALA A 19 -48.18 1.07 36.94
N CYS A 20 -48.87 1.32 35.88
CA CYS A 20 -48.63 2.15 34.71
C CYS A 20 -47.87 3.46 34.99
N GLY A 21 -46.77 3.69 34.25
CA GLY A 21 -46.10 4.98 34.13
C GLY A 21 -45.50 5.11 32.74
N LYS A 22 -46.21 5.80 31.84
CA LYS A 22 -45.67 6.24 30.54
C LYS A 22 -44.44 7.08 30.78
N SER A 23 -43.34 6.76 30.15
CA SER A 23 -42.27 7.72 29.91
C SER A 23 -41.76 7.56 28.49
N ALA A 24 -41.81 8.68 27.81
CA ALA A 24 -41.53 8.86 26.40
C ALA A 24 -40.04 8.75 26.11
N THR A 25 -39.75 8.15 24.99
CA THR A 25 -38.72 8.46 23.99
C THR A 25 -37.58 9.40 24.40
N THR A 26 -36.36 8.87 24.50
CA THR A 26 -35.12 9.58 24.20
C THR A 26 -34.30 8.74 23.21
N ALA A 27 -34.76 8.76 21.99
CA ALA A 27 -33.92 8.40 20.84
C ALA A 27 -33.90 9.66 19.98
N ASP A 28 -32.95 10.55 20.24
CA ASP A 28 -32.49 11.61 19.33
C ASP A 28 -31.39 12.42 20.04
N ASN A 29 -30.17 11.94 20.05
CA ASN A 29 -29.00 12.78 20.31
C ASN A 29 -27.67 12.16 19.82
N ALA A 30 -27.71 11.21 18.88
CA ALA A 30 -26.47 10.67 18.28
C ALA A 30 -26.23 11.17 16.85
N ALA A 31 -27.16 11.90 16.25
CA ALA A 31 -27.05 12.36 14.85
C ALA A 31 -26.53 13.80 14.70
N THR A 32 -26.48 14.59 15.78
CA THR A 32 -26.09 16.02 15.69
C THR A 32 -24.62 16.32 15.98
N ALA A 33 -23.84 15.38 16.50
CA ALA A 33 -22.41 15.60 16.76
C ALA A 33 -21.50 15.43 15.51
N ASN A 34 -22.00 14.82 14.45
CA ASN A 34 -21.19 14.55 13.25
C ASN A 34 -21.36 15.59 12.13
N THR A 35 -22.33 16.50 12.23
CA THR A 35 -22.58 17.51 11.17
C THR A 35 -21.81 18.81 11.36
N ALA A 36 -21.40 19.15 12.57
CA ALA A 36 -20.61 20.38 12.83
C ALA A 36 -19.11 20.19 12.53
N ALA A 37 -18.55 18.97 12.63
CA ALA A 37 -17.15 18.70 12.29
C ALA A 37 -16.90 18.60 10.77
N ALA A 38 -17.94 18.36 9.97
CA ALA A 38 -17.83 18.21 8.51
C ALA A 38 -17.74 19.54 7.74
N ALA A 39 -18.01 20.67 8.39
CA ALA A 39 -18.04 21.99 7.73
C ALA A 39 -16.67 22.67 7.62
N ASP A 40 -15.66 22.19 8.36
CA ASP A 40 -14.34 22.84 8.48
C ASP A 40 -13.19 22.00 7.86
N GLU A 41 -13.50 20.85 7.26
CA GLU A 41 -12.47 20.03 6.61
C GLU A 41 -12.08 20.60 5.25
N PRO A 42 -10.77 20.61 4.92
CA PRO A 42 -10.29 21.09 3.61
C PRO A 42 -11.01 20.37 2.47
N ARG A 43 -11.40 21.13 1.46
CA ARG A 43 -12.00 20.59 0.24
C ARG A 43 -10.97 20.47 -0.87
N ALA A 44 -11.25 19.59 -1.81
CA ALA A 44 -10.49 19.49 -3.06
C ALA A 44 -10.56 20.82 -3.85
N LYS A 45 -9.61 21.04 -4.76
CA LYS A 45 -9.54 22.27 -5.59
C LYS A 45 -10.81 22.54 -6.38
N ASP A 46 -11.56 21.50 -6.72
CA ASP A 46 -12.86 21.59 -7.43
C ASP A 46 -14.07 21.71 -6.47
N GLY A 47 -13.82 21.84 -5.16
CA GLY A 47 -14.85 22.00 -4.13
C GLY A 47 -15.46 20.71 -3.59
N ARG A 48 -15.14 19.52 -4.14
CA ARG A 48 -15.60 18.22 -3.63
C ARG A 48 -15.04 17.93 -2.25
N ARG A 49 -15.75 17.13 -1.46
CA ARG A 49 -15.25 16.63 -0.18
C ARG A 49 -14.46 15.36 -0.39
N TYR A 50 -13.40 15.17 0.38
CA TYR A 50 -12.64 13.93 0.38
C TYR A 50 -13.44 12.79 1.02
N LEU A 51 -13.34 11.59 0.42
CA LEU A 51 -13.98 10.37 0.94
C LEU A 51 -13.40 9.95 2.29
N SER A 52 -12.10 10.10 2.46
CA SER A 52 -11.36 9.71 3.66
C SER A 52 -10.44 10.84 4.11
N GLN A 53 -10.05 10.79 5.39
CA GLN A 53 -9.16 11.78 5.98
C GLN A 53 -7.74 11.23 6.14
N PRO A 54 -6.70 12.10 6.18
CA PRO A 54 -5.33 11.72 6.45
C PRO A 54 -5.20 10.93 7.76
N LEU A 55 -4.43 9.84 7.75
CA LEU A 55 -4.18 9.03 8.94
C LEU A 55 -3.39 9.79 10.01
N VAL A 56 -2.49 10.67 9.59
CA VAL A 56 -1.74 11.61 10.45
C VAL A 56 -1.71 12.99 9.79
N ARG A 57 -1.53 14.04 10.60
CA ARG A 57 -1.51 15.44 10.15
C ARG A 57 -0.23 16.19 10.53
N ASP A 58 0.61 15.60 11.38
CA ASP A 58 1.78 16.26 11.96
C ASP A 58 3.01 16.20 11.03
N PHE A 59 2.98 15.30 10.04
CA PHE A 59 4.01 15.14 9.02
C PHE A 59 3.41 14.52 7.77
N TYR A 60 4.10 14.69 6.63
CA TYR A 60 3.64 14.21 5.34
C TYR A 60 4.03 12.75 5.14
N THR A 61 3.10 11.97 4.59
CA THR A 61 3.26 10.54 4.38
C THR A 61 2.75 10.14 3.00
N ALA A 62 3.42 9.20 2.35
CA ALA A 62 3.02 8.72 1.04
C ALA A 62 3.26 7.20 0.90
N ASP A 63 2.95 6.66 -0.25
CA ASP A 63 3.35 5.32 -0.68
C ASP A 63 3.07 4.24 0.39
N PRO A 64 1.81 4.09 0.84
CA PRO A 64 1.49 3.27 1.99
C PRO A 64 1.65 1.77 1.69
N SER A 65 2.44 1.08 2.48
CA SER A 65 2.47 -0.38 2.54
C SER A 65 1.85 -0.84 3.85
N ALA A 66 0.67 -1.45 3.79
CA ALA A 66 -0.12 -1.85 4.95
C ALA A 66 -0.09 -3.37 5.15
N HIS A 67 0.20 -3.79 6.37
CA HIS A 67 0.27 -5.19 6.77
C HIS A 67 -0.42 -5.43 8.10
N VAL A 68 -0.97 -6.63 8.28
CA VAL A 68 -1.53 -7.08 9.55
C VAL A 68 -0.58 -8.07 10.19
N PHE A 69 -0.04 -7.73 11.35
CA PHE A 69 0.78 -8.61 12.15
C PHE A 69 0.12 -8.79 13.52
N ASP A 70 -0.08 -10.02 13.95
CA ASP A 70 -0.75 -10.37 15.21
C ASP A 70 -2.10 -9.66 15.44
N GLY A 71 -2.88 -9.52 14.36
CA GLY A 71 -4.21 -8.89 14.36
C GLY A 71 -4.21 -7.36 14.41
N LYS A 72 -3.06 -6.73 14.54
CA LYS A 72 -2.87 -5.27 14.51
C LYS A 72 -2.38 -4.81 13.15
N LEU A 73 -2.89 -3.67 12.69
CA LEU A 73 -2.47 -3.05 11.42
C LEU A 73 -1.23 -2.18 11.64
N TYR A 74 -0.30 -2.33 10.69
CA TYR A 74 0.89 -1.48 10.55
C TYR A 74 0.93 -0.92 9.14
N VAL A 75 1.21 0.37 8.99
CA VAL A 75 1.43 1.02 7.71
C VAL A 75 2.85 1.56 7.69
N TYR A 76 3.57 1.23 6.63
CA TYR A 76 4.94 1.66 6.36
C TYR A 76 4.91 2.66 5.20
N PRO A 77 4.70 3.94 5.47
CA PRO A 77 4.73 4.96 4.44
C PRO A 77 6.15 5.43 4.16
N SER A 78 6.36 6.03 3.00
CA SER A 78 7.46 6.96 2.82
C SER A 78 7.16 8.27 3.57
N HIS A 79 8.21 9.03 3.91
CA HIS A 79 8.11 10.31 4.62
C HIS A 79 8.48 11.43 3.65
N ASP A 80 7.47 12.14 3.17
CA ASP A 80 7.67 13.31 2.31
C ASP A 80 8.24 14.48 3.13
N ILE A 81 9.28 15.10 2.61
CA ILE A 81 10.00 16.22 3.24
C ILE A 81 9.86 17.46 2.39
N ASP A 82 9.57 18.61 2.99
CA ASP A 82 9.54 19.90 2.30
C ASP A 82 10.97 20.38 2.00
N GLY A 83 11.53 19.78 0.96
CA GLY A 83 12.87 20.06 0.47
C GLY A 83 12.92 21.23 -0.50
N SER A 84 14.12 21.59 -0.93
CA SER A 84 14.38 22.71 -1.83
C SER A 84 14.52 22.33 -3.30
N ALA A 85 14.53 21.04 -3.63
CA ALA A 85 14.69 20.57 -5.01
C ALA A 85 13.49 20.98 -5.87
N LYS A 86 13.76 21.47 -7.08
CA LYS A 86 12.73 21.82 -8.05
C LYS A 86 12.06 20.57 -8.58
N GLU A 87 10.77 20.67 -8.86
CA GLU A 87 10.04 19.60 -9.55
C GLU A 87 10.68 19.30 -10.91
N ASP A 88 10.84 18.01 -11.19
CA ASP A 88 11.28 17.46 -12.45
C ASP A 88 10.60 16.12 -12.74
N ASP A 89 10.66 15.68 -14.01
CA ASP A 89 10.06 14.41 -14.45
C ASP A 89 10.79 13.14 -13.93
N LEU A 90 11.90 13.34 -13.20
CA LEU A 90 12.70 12.26 -12.63
C LEU A 90 12.51 12.11 -11.12
N GLY A 91 11.58 12.87 -10.55
CA GLY A 91 11.24 12.83 -9.13
C GLY A 91 12.35 13.34 -8.21
N GLY A 92 13.24 14.22 -8.71
CA GLY A 92 14.33 14.78 -7.91
C GLY A 92 13.85 15.52 -6.67
N HIS A 93 12.65 16.05 -6.72
CA HIS A 93 11.98 16.81 -5.64
C HIS A 93 11.39 15.93 -4.53
N PHE A 94 11.32 14.60 -4.69
CA PHE A 94 10.93 13.69 -3.61
C PHE A 94 12.16 13.33 -2.79
N GLU A 95 12.55 14.23 -1.86
CA GLU A 95 13.80 14.17 -1.09
C GLU A 95 13.71 13.32 0.19
N MET A 96 12.91 12.26 0.15
CA MET A 96 12.68 11.34 1.29
C MET A 96 13.97 10.72 1.81
N ARG A 97 14.12 10.64 3.12
CA ARG A 97 15.34 10.16 3.77
C ARG A 97 15.14 9.16 4.90
N ASP A 98 13.94 9.04 5.43
CA ASP A 98 13.66 8.13 6.54
C ASP A 98 12.28 7.48 6.41
N TYR A 99 12.05 6.43 7.20
CA TYR A 99 10.77 5.78 7.35
C TYR A 99 10.26 5.89 8.77
N ARG A 100 8.95 6.05 8.88
CA ARG A 100 8.19 5.96 10.13
C ARG A 100 7.12 4.90 9.95
N VAL A 101 6.67 4.32 11.06
CA VAL A 101 5.61 3.33 11.04
C VAL A 101 4.38 3.91 11.72
N LEU A 102 3.22 3.71 11.10
CA LEU A 102 1.93 4.00 11.71
C LEU A 102 1.30 2.68 12.15
N SER A 103 0.56 2.69 13.26
CA SER A 103 -0.19 1.50 13.65
C SER A 103 -1.57 1.85 14.22
N MET A 104 -2.52 0.92 14.09
CA MET A 104 -3.85 1.02 14.68
C MET A 104 -4.38 -0.36 15.06
N ASP A 105 -5.21 -0.42 16.10
CA ASP A 105 -5.78 -1.66 16.61
C ASP A 105 -7.13 -1.99 15.98
N GLU A 106 -7.88 -0.94 15.57
CA GLU A 106 -9.22 -1.06 14.97
C GLU A 106 -9.38 -0.09 13.81
N PRO A 107 -10.15 -0.45 12.74
CA PRO A 107 -10.48 0.44 11.64
C PRO A 107 -11.15 1.73 12.13
N GLY A 108 -10.63 2.88 11.71
CA GLY A 108 -11.10 4.20 12.17
C GLY A 108 -10.72 4.54 13.61
N GLY A 109 -9.93 3.69 14.26
CA GLY A 109 -9.42 3.93 15.60
C GLY A 109 -8.24 4.91 15.63
N LYS A 110 -7.69 5.10 16.83
CA LYS A 110 -6.51 5.95 17.03
C LYS A 110 -5.31 5.43 16.24
N VAL A 111 -4.72 6.30 15.41
CA VAL A 111 -3.45 6.04 14.74
C VAL A 111 -2.30 6.43 15.69
N THR A 112 -1.34 5.53 15.85
CA THR A 112 -0.10 5.79 16.58
C THR A 112 1.04 5.92 15.57
N ALA A 113 1.68 7.09 15.55
CA ALA A 113 2.92 7.29 14.80
C ALA A 113 4.10 6.91 15.69
N HIS A 114 4.99 6.08 15.13
CA HIS A 114 6.18 5.61 15.83
C HIS A 114 7.41 6.47 15.49
N PRO A 115 8.49 6.43 16.29
CA PRO A 115 9.75 7.07 15.96
C PRO A 115 10.31 6.62 14.62
N VAL A 116 11.35 7.31 14.12
CA VAL A 116 12.06 6.91 12.90
C VAL A 116 12.51 5.46 13.02
N ALA A 117 12.07 4.65 12.06
CA ALA A 117 12.33 3.22 12.01
C ALA A 117 13.64 2.90 11.29
N LEU A 118 14.02 3.72 10.30
CA LEU A 118 15.28 3.66 9.54
C LEU A 118 15.52 5.02 8.88
N ASP A 119 16.76 5.53 8.94
CA ASP A 119 17.21 6.75 8.25
C ASP A 119 18.30 6.39 7.23
N VAL A 120 18.40 7.14 6.13
CA VAL A 120 19.37 6.91 5.05
C VAL A 120 20.81 6.86 5.54
N SER A 121 21.16 7.63 6.57
CA SER A 121 22.50 7.61 7.18
C SER A 121 22.87 6.28 7.83
N GLN A 122 21.90 5.42 8.11
CA GLN A 122 22.09 4.08 8.64
C GLN A 122 22.22 3.01 7.54
N VAL A 123 22.16 3.41 6.26
CA VAL A 123 22.23 2.51 5.10
C VAL A 123 23.55 2.72 4.38
N PRO A 124 24.57 1.85 4.55
CA PRO A 124 25.96 2.12 4.14
C PRO A 124 26.18 2.37 2.64
N TRP A 125 25.31 1.83 1.80
CA TRP A 125 25.41 1.91 0.34
C TRP A 125 24.53 3.01 -0.27
N ALA A 126 23.49 3.47 0.45
CA ALA A 126 22.55 4.48 -0.03
C ALA A 126 23.10 5.89 0.16
N GLU A 127 22.70 6.80 -0.72
CA GLU A 127 23.02 8.21 -0.64
C GLU A 127 21.78 9.05 -0.34
N LYS A 128 20.66 8.76 -1.01
CA LYS A 128 19.44 9.59 -0.94
C LYS A 128 18.19 8.87 -1.47
N GLN A 129 17.05 9.53 -1.32
CA GLN A 129 15.76 9.17 -1.91
C GLN A 129 15.31 7.76 -1.51
N MET A 130 15.04 7.59 -0.23
CA MET A 130 14.39 6.39 0.32
C MET A 130 12.89 6.47 -0.01
N TRP A 131 12.51 5.97 -1.20
CA TRP A 131 11.15 6.04 -1.71
C TRP A 131 10.27 4.92 -1.16
N ALA A 132 9.16 4.59 -1.86
CA ALA A 132 8.12 3.67 -1.41
C ALA A 132 8.66 2.37 -0.78
N PRO A 133 8.46 2.14 0.52
CA PRO A 133 8.91 0.91 1.20
C PRO A 133 7.86 -0.18 1.14
N ASP A 134 8.26 -1.40 1.51
CA ASP A 134 7.37 -2.49 1.88
C ASP A 134 7.89 -3.26 3.09
N ALA A 135 7.03 -4.04 3.73
CA ALA A 135 7.38 -4.85 4.88
C ALA A 135 6.92 -6.30 4.75
N ALA A 136 7.61 -7.19 5.43
CA ALA A 136 7.21 -8.59 5.57
C ALA A 136 7.57 -9.12 6.96
N TYR A 137 6.92 -10.21 7.35
CA TYR A 137 7.26 -10.96 8.56
C TYR A 137 7.53 -12.42 8.23
N LYS A 138 8.62 -12.96 8.75
CA LYS A 138 8.91 -14.39 8.63
C LYS A 138 9.76 -14.86 9.81
N ASN A 139 9.33 -15.95 10.44
CA ASN A 139 10.11 -16.65 11.48
C ASN A 139 10.63 -15.74 12.60
N GLY A 140 9.78 -14.88 13.15
CA GLY A 140 10.14 -13.98 14.26
C GLY A 140 11.01 -12.78 13.85
N THR A 141 11.07 -12.46 12.57
CA THR A 141 11.83 -11.32 12.04
C THR A 141 10.95 -10.50 11.12
N TYR A 142 10.94 -9.18 11.31
CA TYR A 142 10.34 -8.19 10.43
C TYR A 142 11.40 -7.69 9.46
N TYR A 143 10.99 -7.56 8.21
CA TYR A 143 11.82 -7.09 7.10
C TYR A 143 11.21 -5.81 6.57
N LEU A 144 12.04 -4.79 6.36
CA LEU A 144 11.69 -3.56 5.69
C LEU A 144 12.48 -3.51 4.38
N TYR A 145 11.76 -3.52 3.26
CA TYR A 145 12.34 -3.39 1.91
C TYR A 145 12.17 -1.95 1.44
N PHE A 146 13.18 -1.44 0.79
CA PHE A 146 13.14 -0.04 0.36
C PHE A 146 14.03 0.20 -0.85
N PRO A 147 13.63 1.08 -1.78
CA PRO A 147 14.52 1.59 -2.79
C PRO A 147 15.29 2.78 -2.23
N ALA A 148 16.54 2.90 -2.61
CA ALA A 148 17.33 4.11 -2.42
C ALA A 148 18.33 4.28 -3.56
N LYS A 149 18.70 5.53 -3.86
CA LYS A 149 19.77 5.79 -4.83
C LYS A 149 21.13 5.56 -4.19
N ASP A 150 21.97 4.80 -4.92
CA ASP A 150 23.37 4.64 -4.61
C ASP A 150 24.18 5.89 -5.03
N LYS A 151 25.48 5.89 -4.75
CA LYS A 151 26.41 7.00 -5.10
C LYS A 151 26.53 7.25 -6.60
N GLN A 152 26.10 6.34 -7.44
CA GLN A 152 26.04 6.47 -8.89
C GLN A 152 24.68 7.01 -9.37
N GLY A 153 23.74 7.28 -8.46
CA GLY A 153 22.40 7.75 -8.76
C GLY A 153 21.47 6.66 -9.29
N ALA A 154 21.84 5.40 -9.16
CA ALA A 154 21.00 4.26 -9.53
C ALA A 154 20.16 3.81 -8.33
N PHE A 155 18.87 3.59 -8.55
CA PHE A 155 18.03 2.95 -7.55
C PHE A 155 18.40 1.47 -7.38
N ARG A 156 18.56 1.06 -6.12
CA ARG A 156 18.73 -0.32 -5.67
C ARG A 156 17.73 -0.64 -4.57
N MET A 157 17.36 -1.91 -4.44
CA MET A 157 16.53 -2.35 -3.33
C MET A 157 17.40 -2.72 -2.13
N GLY A 158 17.12 -2.12 -0.99
CA GLY A 158 17.67 -2.51 0.30
C GLY A 158 16.72 -3.41 1.06
N VAL A 159 17.25 -4.05 2.07
CA VAL A 159 16.49 -4.74 3.11
C VAL A 159 17.09 -4.42 4.47
N ALA A 160 16.24 -4.21 5.45
CA ALA A 160 16.61 -4.03 6.84
C ALA A 160 15.75 -4.94 7.73
N THR A 161 16.28 -5.35 8.87
CA THR A 161 15.63 -6.33 9.74
C THR A 161 15.41 -5.79 11.16
N SER A 162 14.34 -6.25 11.81
CA SER A 162 14.03 -5.92 13.19
C SER A 162 13.33 -7.08 13.90
N LYS A 163 13.35 -7.08 15.24
CA LYS A 163 12.50 -7.95 16.06
C LYS A 163 11.17 -7.31 16.45
N SER A 164 10.95 -6.06 16.05
CA SER A 164 9.74 -5.31 16.27
C SER A 164 9.16 -4.81 14.92
N PRO A 165 7.83 -4.82 14.71
CA PRO A 165 7.23 -4.30 13.49
C PRO A 165 7.44 -2.78 13.31
N VAL A 166 7.75 -2.08 14.37
CA VAL A 166 7.96 -0.62 14.36
C VAL A 166 9.44 -0.22 14.35
N GLY A 167 10.33 -1.19 14.22
CA GLY A 167 11.77 -0.96 14.28
C GLY A 167 12.32 -0.81 15.71
N PRO A 168 13.55 -0.24 15.88
CA PRO A 168 14.40 0.22 14.79
C PRO A 168 14.85 -0.94 13.89
N PHE A 169 14.99 -0.65 12.60
CA PHE A 169 15.49 -1.62 11.62
C PHE A 169 16.99 -1.45 11.41
N LYS A 170 17.68 -2.57 11.22
CA LYS A 170 19.11 -2.61 10.87
C LYS A 170 19.25 -2.98 9.40
N ALA A 171 19.76 -2.05 8.60
CA ALA A 171 19.98 -2.28 7.17
C ALA A 171 21.11 -3.28 6.89
N GLU A 172 20.93 -4.09 5.85
CA GLU A 172 22.01 -4.90 5.30
C GLU A 172 23.10 -3.99 4.68
N PRO A 173 24.37 -4.39 4.77
CA PRO A 173 25.48 -3.54 4.33
C PRO A 173 25.57 -3.34 2.82
N LYS A 174 24.81 -4.11 2.05
CA LYS A 174 24.72 -4.06 0.58
C LYS A 174 23.27 -4.14 0.12
N PRO A 175 22.94 -3.57 -1.05
CA PRO A 175 21.62 -3.79 -1.64
C PRO A 175 21.44 -5.26 -2.04
N ILE A 176 20.17 -5.65 -2.23
CA ILE A 176 19.82 -6.97 -2.75
C ILE A 176 20.49 -7.14 -4.12
N ALA A 177 21.29 -8.17 -4.27
CA ALA A 177 22.05 -8.43 -5.50
C ALA A 177 21.11 -8.63 -6.70
N GLY A 178 21.38 -7.93 -7.81
CA GLY A 178 20.55 -7.97 -9.02
C GLY A 178 19.25 -7.15 -8.93
N SER A 179 19.08 -6.37 -7.87
CA SER A 179 17.97 -5.43 -7.74
C SER A 179 18.22 -4.13 -8.49
N PHE A 180 17.13 -3.49 -8.91
CA PHE A 180 17.12 -2.18 -9.60
C PHE A 180 15.73 -1.57 -9.53
N SER A 181 15.59 -0.30 -9.93
CA SER A 181 14.31 0.43 -9.95
C SER A 181 13.72 0.62 -8.54
N ILE A 182 12.38 0.75 -8.42
CA ILE A 182 11.68 1.20 -7.22
C ILE A 182 10.48 0.32 -6.89
N ASP A 183 9.78 0.67 -5.82
CA ASP A 183 8.47 0.16 -5.39
C ASP A 183 8.45 -1.35 -5.14
N PRO A 184 9.31 -1.86 -4.22
CA PRO A 184 9.22 -3.25 -3.81
C PRO A 184 7.88 -3.52 -3.14
N ALA A 185 7.27 -4.67 -3.49
CA ALA A 185 6.10 -5.23 -2.81
C ALA A 185 6.32 -6.72 -2.60
N VAL A 186 6.42 -7.14 -1.36
CA VAL A 186 6.73 -8.53 -1.01
C VAL A 186 5.46 -9.26 -0.59
N PHE A 187 5.05 -10.18 -1.41
CA PHE A 187 3.91 -11.06 -1.16
C PHE A 187 4.40 -12.45 -0.72
N THR A 188 3.86 -12.95 0.38
CA THR A 188 4.07 -14.34 0.80
C THR A 188 2.81 -15.15 0.51
N ASP A 189 2.97 -16.19 -0.30
CA ASP A 189 1.87 -17.06 -0.71
C ASP A 189 1.55 -18.11 0.35
N ASP A 190 0.42 -18.82 0.18
CA ASP A 190 -0.08 -19.85 1.12
C ASP A 190 0.90 -21.02 1.32
N ASP A 191 1.81 -21.25 0.34
CA ASP A 191 2.87 -22.26 0.44
C ASP A 191 4.12 -21.78 1.21
N GLY A 192 4.09 -20.53 1.74
CA GLY A 192 5.18 -19.92 2.48
C GLY A 192 6.33 -19.38 1.62
N LYS A 193 6.21 -19.44 0.30
CA LYS A 193 7.15 -18.78 -0.61
C LYS A 193 6.83 -17.30 -0.72
N SER A 194 7.86 -16.49 -0.81
CA SER A 194 7.74 -15.04 -0.92
C SER A 194 8.27 -14.56 -2.26
N TYR A 195 7.63 -13.55 -2.79
CA TYR A 195 7.91 -12.94 -4.10
C TYR A 195 7.98 -11.44 -3.94
N MET A 196 9.01 -10.79 -4.49
CA MET A 196 9.08 -9.34 -4.57
C MET A 196 8.68 -8.89 -5.97
N TYR A 197 7.64 -8.08 -6.06
CA TYR A 197 7.26 -7.33 -7.25
C TYR A 197 7.85 -5.94 -7.17
N PHE A 198 8.30 -5.38 -8.29
CA PHE A 198 8.92 -4.05 -8.28
C PHE A 198 9.02 -3.45 -9.67
N GLY A 199 9.30 -2.17 -9.72
CA GLY A 199 9.53 -1.41 -10.92
C GLY A 199 8.79 -0.08 -10.92
N GLY A 200 9.36 0.89 -11.62
CA GLY A 200 8.74 2.17 -11.93
C GLY A 200 9.48 2.80 -13.09
N ILE A 201 8.75 3.36 -14.04
CA ILE A 201 9.33 4.06 -15.18
C ILE A 201 9.66 5.51 -14.84
N TRP A 202 10.26 6.26 -15.73
CA TRP A 202 10.74 7.64 -15.55
C TRP A 202 11.71 7.75 -14.38
N GLY A 203 11.36 8.48 -13.33
CA GLY A 203 12.16 8.63 -12.12
C GLY A 203 12.51 7.30 -11.45
N GLY A 204 11.66 6.29 -11.60
CA GLY A 204 11.89 4.92 -11.11
C GLY A 204 12.92 4.13 -11.89
N GLN A 205 13.41 4.63 -13.03
CA GLN A 205 14.57 4.13 -13.78
C GLN A 205 14.42 2.73 -14.40
N LEU A 206 13.20 2.16 -14.46
CA LEU A 206 13.00 0.82 -15.04
C LEU A 206 13.49 0.77 -16.49
N GLN A 207 13.21 1.80 -17.30
CA GLN A 207 13.64 1.93 -18.69
C GLN A 207 15.17 2.03 -18.85
N ARG A 208 15.89 2.37 -17.79
CA ARG A 208 17.36 2.46 -17.77
C ARG A 208 18.05 1.14 -17.39
N ASN A 209 17.25 0.09 -17.14
CA ASN A 209 17.72 -1.23 -16.74
C ASN A 209 17.33 -2.35 -17.74
N THR A 210 16.90 -2.01 -18.95
CA THR A 210 16.40 -2.96 -19.95
C THR A 210 17.46 -3.98 -20.40
N THR A 211 18.73 -3.65 -20.31
CA THR A 211 19.86 -4.54 -20.63
C THR A 211 20.33 -5.37 -19.43
N GLY A 212 19.70 -5.25 -18.27
CA GLY A 212 20.13 -5.88 -17.02
C GLY A 212 21.23 -5.12 -16.28
N THR A 213 21.66 -3.97 -16.82
CA THR A 213 22.63 -3.06 -16.21
C THR A 213 22.07 -1.64 -16.25
N TYR A 214 22.29 -0.87 -15.20
CA TYR A 214 21.88 0.54 -15.15
C TYR A 214 22.66 1.37 -16.18
N ASP A 215 21.90 2.06 -17.04
CA ASP A 215 22.46 3.04 -17.99
C ASP A 215 22.20 4.46 -17.49
N PRO A 216 23.21 5.20 -17.00
CA PRO A 216 23.03 6.58 -16.53
C PRO A 216 22.64 7.55 -17.64
N ASN A 217 22.94 7.21 -18.90
CA ASN A 217 22.62 8.01 -20.09
C ASN A 217 21.34 7.52 -20.80
N GLY A 218 20.70 6.48 -20.27
CA GLY A 218 19.47 5.93 -20.83
C GLY A 218 18.31 6.93 -20.83
N SER A 219 17.24 6.58 -21.52
CA SER A 219 16.05 7.42 -21.65
C SER A 219 15.54 7.88 -20.27
N LYS A 220 15.05 9.11 -20.21
CA LYS A 220 14.37 9.66 -19.03
C LYS A 220 12.91 9.21 -18.94
N THR A 221 12.33 8.83 -20.05
CA THR A 221 10.94 8.36 -20.17
C THR A 221 10.91 6.90 -20.63
N ASP A 222 9.73 6.34 -20.79
CA ASP A 222 9.55 5.02 -21.34
C ASP A 222 10.05 4.95 -22.80
N LEU A 223 10.60 3.79 -23.16
CA LEU A 223 11.22 3.56 -24.48
C LEU A 223 10.20 3.08 -25.52
N GLN A 224 8.98 2.74 -25.10
CA GLN A 224 8.04 2.04 -25.95
C GLN A 224 7.32 3.02 -26.88
N ALA A 225 7.24 2.68 -28.14
CA ALA A 225 6.27 3.29 -29.04
C ALA A 225 4.85 2.84 -28.67
N ASP A 226 3.86 3.65 -28.97
CA ASP A 226 2.46 3.43 -28.60
C ASP A 226 1.91 2.06 -29.04
N ASP A 227 2.40 1.55 -30.18
CA ASP A 227 2.00 0.27 -30.78
C ASP A 227 2.85 -0.94 -30.33
N LYS A 228 3.81 -0.74 -29.42
CA LYS A 228 4.65 -1.80 -28.88
C LYS A 228 4.21 -2.21 -27.45
N PRO A 229 4.54 -3.42 -27.00
CA PRO A 229 4.27 -3.83 -25.63
C PRO A 229 4.84 -2.84 -24.63
N ALA A 230 4.05 -2.47 -23.63
CA ALA A 230 4.49 -1.60 -22.53
C ALA A 230 5.65 -2.22 -21.75
N LEU A 231 6.48 -1.39 -21.11
CA LEU A 231 7.44 -1.89 -20.12
C LEU A 231 6.71 -2.61 -18.99
N THR A 232 7.28 -3.75 -18.59
CA THR A 232 6.68 -4.63 -17.59
C THR A 232 7.32 -4.44 -16.22
N PRO A 233 6.54 -4.44 -15.12
CA PRO A 233 7.11 -4.63 -13.79
C PRO A 233 7.84 -5.98 -13.69
N LYS A 234 8.59 -6.16 -12.63
CA LYS A 234 9.40 -7.35 -12.38
C LYS A 234 8.88 -8.13 -11.18
N VAL A 235 9.13 -9.44 -11.18
CA VAL A 235 8.92 -10.31 -10.03
C VAL A 235 10.15 -11.20 -9.83
N ALA A 236 10.62 -11.31 -8.60
CA ALA A 236 11.67 -12.23 -8.20
C ALA A 236 11.22 -13.07 -7.00
N PRO A 237 11.45 -14.39 -6.99
CA PRO A 237 11.28 -15.18 -5.79
C PRO A 237 12.33 -14.79 -4.76
N MET A 238 11.91 -14.66 -3.49
CA MET A 238 12.83 -14.41 -2.39
C MET A 238 13.45 -15.72 -1.90
N ALA A 239 14.72 -15.68 -1.53
CA ALA A 239 15.35 -16.78 -0.82
C ALA A 239 14.73 -16.99 0.58
N ALA A 240 14.95 -18.13 1.18
CA ALA A 240 14.38 -18.48 2.49
C ALA A 240 14.72 -17.46 3.59
N GLY A 241 15.90 -16.83 3.50
CA GLY A 241 16.36 -15.78 4.43
C GLY A 241 15.75 -14.40 4.20
N MET A 242 14.97 -14.21 3.15
CA MET A 242 14.27 -12.96 2.82
C MET A 242 15.17 -11.74 2.53
N THR A 243 16.48 -11.91 2.45
CA THR A 243 17.45 -10.81 2.23
C THR A 243 18.05 -10.79 0.82
N GLU A 244 17.70 -11.77 -0.01
CA GLU A 244 18.21 -11.91 -1.37
C GLU A 244 17.17 -12.56 -2.29
N PHE A 245 17.35 -12.42 -3.59
CA PHE A 245 16.58 -13.15 -4.58
C PHE A 245 17.04 -14.59 -4.70
N ALA A 246 16.12 -15.54 -4.77
CA ALA A 246 16.41 -16.95 -5.06
C ALA A 246 16.69 -17.21 -6.55
N ALA A 247 16.23 -16.32 -7.43
CA ALA A 247 16.45 -16.37 -8.88
C ALA A 247 16.38 -14.95 -9.46
N ARG A 248 16.88 -14.79 -10.68
CA ARG A 248 16.82 -13.49 -11.40
C ARG A 248 15.39 -13.00 -11.56
N PRO A 249 15.16 -11.68 -11.45
CA PRO A 249 13.87 -11.10 -11.78
C PRO A 249 13.41 -11.42 -13.19
N ARG A 250 12.11 -11.60 -13.36
CA ARG A 250 11.44 -11.83 -14.64
C ARG A 250 10.28 -10.85 -14.83
N ASP A 251 9.83 -10.72 -16.06
CA ASP A 251 8.73 -9.85 -16.43
C ASP A 251 7.40 -10.30 -15.83
N VAL A 252 6.62 -9.34 -15.35
CA VAL A 252 5.20 -9.50 -15.03
C VAL A 252 4.39 -9.05 -16.24
N VAL A 253 3.92 -10.00 -17.02
CA VAL A 253 3.16 -9.71 -18.23
C VAL A 253 1.70 -9.39 -17.87
N ILE A 254 1.24 -8.18 -18.28
CA ILE A 254 -0.15 -7.77 -18.16
C ILE A 254 -0.80 -7.83 -19.54
N LEU A 255 -1.90 -8.58 -19.65
CA LEU A 255 -2.65 -8.81 -20.87
C LEU A 255 -3.92 -7.97 -20.89
N ASP A 256 -4.36 -7.58 -22.07
CA ASP A 256 -5.69 -7.05 -22.33
C ASP A 256 -6.76 -8.16 -22.26
N GLU A 257 -8.02 -7.79 -22.47
CA GLU A 257 -9.17 -8.71 -22.44
C GLU A 257 -9.14 -9.74 -23.59
N LYS A 258 -8.30 -9.51 -24.62
CA LYS A 258 -8.08 -10.39 -25.77
C LYS A 258 -6.85 -11.28 -25.61
N GLY A 259 -6.19 -11.23 -24.45
CA GLY A 259 -5.00 -12.02 -24.15
C GLY A 259 -3.72 -11.51 -24.81
N LYS A 260 -3.67 -10.26 -25.26
CA LYS A 260 -2.47 -9.62 -25.81
C LYS A 260 -1.80 -8.73 -24.76
N PRO A 261 -0.46 -8.59 -24.77
CA PRO A 261 0.23 -7.66 -23.88
C PRO A 261 -0.32 -6.23 -24.03
N LEU A 262 -0.44 -5.50 -22.91
CA LEU A 262 -0.78 -4.08 -22.94
C LEU A 262 0.27 -3.30 -23.73
N LEU A 263 -0.17 -2.29 -24.47
CA LEU A 263 0.70 -1.47 -25.31
C LEU A 263 1.16 -0.21 -24.58
N GLY A 264 2.29 0.35 -25.03
CA GLY A 264 2.86 1.60 -24.52
C GLY A 264 1.89 2.77 -24.53
N GLY A 265 1.08 2.88 -25.59
CA GLY A 265 0.05 3.90 -25.74
C GLY A 265 -1.18 3.75 -24.84
N TYR A 266 -1.32 2.66 -24.08
CA TYR A 266 -2.45 2.46 -23.17
C TYR A 266 -2.22 3.15 -21.82
N HIS A 267 -1.99 4.45 -21.83
CA HIS A 267 -1.65 5.25 -20.65
C HIS A 267 -2.67 5.13 -19.49
N ASP A 268 -3.92 4.84 -19.80
CA ASP A 268 -4.99 4.68 -18.81
C ASP A 268 -5.02 3.31 -18.12
N ARG A 269 -4.16 2.38 -18.52
CA ARG A 269 -4.14 1.00 -18.01
C ARG A 269 -2.78 0.31 -18.01
N ARG A 270 -1.75 0.86 -18.69
CA ARG A 270 -0.40 0.28 -18.65
C ARG A 270 0.25 0.50 -17.28
N PHE A 271 1.21 -0.36 -16.95
CA PHE A 271 2.03 -0.19 -15.75
C PHE A 271 2.89 1.07 -15.83
N PHE A 272 2.91 1.81 -14.72
CA PHE A 272 3.85 2.91 -14.52
C PHE A 272 4.75 2.65 -13.31
N GLU A 273 4.15 2.40 -12.11
CA GLU A 273 4.87 2.14 -10.85
C GLU A 273 3.91 1.53 -9.81
N ALA A 274 4.33 1.48 -8.54
CA ALA A 274 3.47 1.13 -7.40
C ALA A 274 2.94 -0.31 -7.43
N SER A 275 3.82 -1.28 -7.65
CA SER A 275 3.45 -2.69 -7.61
C SER A 275 2.84 -3.09 -6.26
N TRP A 276 1.73 -3.85 -6.30
CA TRP A 276 1.16 -4.53 -5.13
C TRP A 276 0.59 -5.89 -5.51
N MET A 277 0.66 -6.85 -4.59
CA MET A 277 0.08 -8.17 -4.79
C MET A 277 -0.73 -8.59 -3.59
N HIS A 278 -1.95 -9.06 -3.82
CA HIS A 278 -2.74 -9.76 -2.82
C HIS A 278 -3.51 -10.93 -3.45
N LYS A 279 -4.08 -11.78 -2.59
CA LYS A 279 -4.85 -12.95 -3.02
C LYS A 279 -6.29 -12.82 -2.53
N TYR A 280 -7.25 -13.03 -3.43
CA TYR A 280 -8.67 -13.05 -3.11
C TYR A 280 -9.35 -14.23 -3.80
N LYS A 281 -10.06 -15.07 -3.03
CA LYS A 281 -10.73 -16.30 -3.52
C LYS A 281 -9.82 -17.16 -4.41
N GLY A 282 -8.57 -17.36 -4.00
CA GLY A 282 -7.59 -18.20 -4.68
C GLY A 282 -7.00 -17.64 -5.98
N LYS A 283 -7.32 -16.39 -6.34
CA LYS A 283 -6.75 -15.67 -7.48
C LYS A 283 -5.76 -14.60 -7.01
N TYR A 284 -4.76 -14.33 -7.83
CA TYR A 284 -3.73 -13.32 -7.60
C TYR A 284 -4.14 -12.01 -8.26
N TYR A 285 -4.19 -10.94 -7.47
CA TYR A 285 -4.52 -9.58 -7.92
C TYR A 285 -3.24 -8.75 -7.89
N PHE A 286 -2.71 -8.49 -9.08
CA PHE A 286 -1.61 -7.57 -9.26
C PHE A 286 -2.17 -6.18 -9.52
N SER A 287 -1.87 -5.21 -8.66
CA SER A 287 -2.33 -3.84 -8.79
C SER A 287 -1.17 -2.86 -8.88
N TYR A 288 -1.42 -1.71 -9.51
CA TYR A 288 -0.38 -0.75 -9.86
C TYR A 288 -0.95 0.63 -10.18
N SER A 289 -0.08 1.64 -10.21
CA SER A 289 -0.39 2.99 -10.70
C SER A 289 -0.16 3.08 -12.21
N THR A 290 -1.03 3.83 -12.89
CA THR A 290 -0.89 4.15 -14.32
C THR A 290 -0.07 5.41 -14.58
N GLY A 291 0.37 6.10 -13.50
CA GLY A 291 1.23 7.29 -13.55
C GLY A 291 0.52 8.52 -14.10
N ASP A 292 0.86 8.93 -15.31
CA ASP A 292 0.40 10.15 -15.98
C ASP A 292 -1.13 10.29 -16.15
N THR A 293 -1.87 9.20 -16.01
CA THR A 293 -3.36 9.23 -15.99
C THR A 293 -3.94 9.11 -14.57
N HIS A 294 -3.09 8.94 -13.55
CA HIS A 294 -3.41 8.97 -12.11
C HIS A 294 -4.39 7.92 -11.61
N TYR A 295 -4.58 6.79 -12.33
CA TYR A 295 -5.41 5.70 -11.86
C TYR A 295 -4.62 4.69 -11.03
N LEU A 296 -5.28 4.06 -10.06
CA LEU A 296 -4.88 2.73 -9.60
C LEU A 296 -5.65 1.69 -10.38
N ALA A 297 -4.92 0.78 -11.01
CA ALA A 297 -5.45 -0.27 -11.87
C ALA A 297 -5.08 -1.65 -11.31
N TYR A 298 -5.76 -2.70 -11.79
CA TYR A 298 -5.42 -4.06 -11.41
C TYR A 298 -5.63 -5.06 -12.53
N ALA A 299 -4.91 -6.16 -12.43
CA ALA A 299 -4.99 -7.32 -13.29
C ALA A 299 -5.04 -8.60 -12.44
N VAL A 300 -5.67 -9.66 -12.95
CA VAL A 300 -5.90 -10.91 -12.21
C VAL A 300 -5.25 -12.08 -12.93
N GLY A 301 -4.58 -12.94 -12.17
CA GLY A 301 -3.94 -14.16 -12.66
C GLY A 301 -4.22 -15.37 -11.77
N THR A 302 -3.67 -16.51 -12.17
CA THR A 302 -3.79 -17.79 -11.45
C THR A 302 -2.45 -18.27 -10.85
N SER A 303 -1.41 -17.49 -11.01
CA SER A 303 -0.05 -17.76 -10.53
C SER A 303 0.59 -16.48 -10.04
N PRO A 304 1.48 -16.53 -9.03
CA PRO A 304 2.23 -15.35 -8.57
C PRO A 304 3.13 -14.75 -9.67
N TYR A 305 3.44 -15.50 -10.71
CA TYR A 305 4.21 -15.03 -11.86
C TYR A 305 3.37 -14.48 -13.01
N GLY A 306 2.04 -14.55 -12.89
CA GLY A 306 1.13 -14.23 -13.99
C GLY A 306 1.10 -15.31 -15.10
N PRO A 307 0.76 -14.97 -16.35
CA PRO A 307 0.36 -13.63 -16.77
C PRO A 307 -0.91 -13.15 -16.06
N PHE A 308 -1.07 -11.82 -15.98
CA PHE A 308 -2.25 -11.20 -15.38
C PHE A 308 -3.09 -10.53 -16.45
N THR A 309 -4.40 -10.74 -16.43
CA THR A 309 -5.34 -10.06 -17.35
C THR A 309 -5.89 -8.82 -16.68
N TYR A 310 -5.78 -7.68 -17.34
CA TYR A 310 -6.35 -6.41 -16.89
C TYR A 310 -7.85 -6.55 -16.59
N LYS A 311 -8.30 -5.98 -15.47
CA LYS A 311 -9.68 -6.10 -15.01
C LYS A 311 -10.37 -4.77 -14.74
N GLY A 312 -9.61 -3.69 -14.63
CA GLY A 312 -10.20 -2.38 -14.41
C GLY A 312 -9.41 -1.51 -13.45
N ARG A 313 -10.11 -0.54 -12.89
CA ARG A 313 -9.56 0.47 -11.97
C ARG A 313 -10.02 0.19 -10.55
N ILE A 314 -9.14 0.49 -9.61
CA ILE A 314 -9.42 0.42 -8.16
C ILE A 314 -9.86 1.79 -7.66
N LEU A 315 -9.10 2.83 -8.05
CA LEU A 315 -9.28 4.20 -7.58
C LEU A 315 -9.26 5.17 -8.76
N GLN A 316 -10.21 6.12 -8.76
CA GLN A 316 -10.19 7.27 -9.65
C GLN A 316 -9.07 8.24 -9.24
N PRO A 317 -8.66 9.16 -10.11
CA PRO A 317 -7.59 10.11 -9.80
C PRO A 317 -7.83 10.89 -8.51
N VAL A 318 -6.79 10.97 -7.70
CA VAL A 318 -6.73 11.80 -6.49
C VAL A 318 -6.19 13.20 -6.82
N GLU A 319 -6.17 14.10 -5.84
CA GLU A 319 -5.34 15.30 -5.96
C GLU A 319 -3.87 14.96 -5.74
N GLY A 320 -3.00 15.47 -6.60
CA GLY A 320 -1.58 15.14 -6.67
C GLY A 320 -1.25 14.29 -7.89
N TRP A 321 0.05 14.17 -8.18
CA TRP A 321 0.48 13.50 -9.40
C TRP A 321 0.63 11.98 -9.20
N THR A 322 1.42 11.58 -8.22
CA THR A 322 1.66 10.16 -7.92
C THR A 322 0.76 9.67 -6.80
N THR A 323 0.09 8.54 -7.03
CA THR A 323 -0.52 7.80 -5.95
C THR A 323 -0.01 6.36 -5.94
N HIS A 324 0.41 5.91 -4.77
CA HIS A 324 0.81 4.54 -4.47
C HIS A 324 -0.23 3.93 -3.54
N HIS A 325 -0.24 2.60 -3.37
CA HIS A 325 -1.30 1.96 -2.61
C HIS A 325 -0.85 0.64 -1.99
N SER A 326 -1.69 0.16 -1.09
CA SER A 326 -1.70 -1.23 -0.65
C SER A 326 -3.13 -1.69 -0.38
N ILE A 327 -3.36 -3.00 -0.46
CA ILE A 327 -4.65 -3.63 -0.21
C ILE A 327 -4.45 -4.76 0.79
N VAL A 328 -5.20 -4.74 1.88
CA VAL A 328 -5.08 -5.74 2.95
C VAL A 328 -6.45 -6.13 3.50
N GLU A 329 -6.61 -7.41 3.85
CA GLU A 329 -7.74 -7.88 4.64
C GLU A 329 -7.44 -7.68 6.13
N TRP A 330 -8.34 -6.98 6.83
CA TRP A 330 -8.22 -6.74 8.26
C TRP A 330 -9.60 -6.65 8.92
N LYS A 331 -9.77 -7.33 10.03
CA LYS A 331 -11.04 -7.38 10.80
C LYS A 331 -12.25 -7.79 9.92
N GLY A 332 -12.02 -8.74 9.00
CA GLY A 332 -13.07 -9.29 8.13
C GLY A 332 -13.52 -8.37 6.99
N LYS A 333 -12.78 -7.32 6.71
CA LYS A 333 -13.00 -6.37 5.63
C LYS A 333 -11.73 -6.15 4.83
N TRP A 334 -11.90 -5.73 3.56
CA TRP A 334 -10.79 -5.31 2.71
C TRP A 334 -10.61 -3.80 2.77
N TRP A 335 -9.36 -3.37 2.82
CA TRP A 335 -8.99 -1.97 2.96
C TRP A 335 -7.99 -1.57 1.88
N LEU A 336 -8.28 -0.42 1.25
CA LEU A 336 -7.35 0.27 0.37
C LEU A 336 -6.67 1.39 1.16
N PHE A 337 -5.34 1.40 1.13
CA PHE A 337 -4.52 2.53 1.56
C PHE A 337 -3.99 3.22 0.33
N TYR A 338 -4.05 4.54 0.30
CA TYR A 338 -3.60 5.36 -0.83
C TYR A 338 -3.11 6.71 -0.31
N ALA A 339 -2.48 7.52 -1.17
CA ALA A 339 -2.04 8.86 -0.81
C ALA A 339 -2.65 9.91 -1.74
N ASP A 340 -2.85 11.10 -1.22
CA ASP A 340 -3.19 12.32 -1.97
C ASP A 340 -2.49 13.54 -1.36
N THR A 341 -2.86 14.75 -1.77
CA THR A 341 -2.24 16.01 -1.34
C THR A 341 -3.18 16.89 -0.52
N GLN A 342 -4.19 16.35 0.15
CA GLN A 342 -5.20 17.13 0.89
C GLN A 342 -4.58 18.13 1.87
N LEU A 343 -3.50 17.77 2.57
CA LEU A 343 -2.91 18.62 3.60
C LEU A 343 -2.12 19.79 3.03
N SER A 344 -1.47 19.61 1.88
CA SER A 344 -0.52 20.56 1.34
C SER A 344 -0.96 21.23 0.03
N GLY A 345 -1.77 20.50 -0.79
CA GLY A 345 -2.03 20.85 -2.18
C GLY A 345 -0.81 20.74 -3.10
N GLN A 346 0.31 20.15 -2.63
CA GLN A 346 1.59 20.03 -3.35
C GLN A 346 1.94 18.58 -3.61
N THR A 347 2.28 18.23 -4.86
CA THR A 347 2.58 16.86 -5.29
C THR A 347 3.64 16.15 -4.45
N ARG A 348 4.64 16.87 -3.97
CA ARG A 348 5.74 16.32 -3.17
C ARG A 348 5.48 16.17 -1.66
N LEU A 349 4.31 16.64 -1.18
CA LEU A 349 3.93 16.63 0.25
C LEU A 349 2.57 15.97 0.41
N ARG A 350 2.56 14.66 0.40
CA ARG A 350 1.36 13.82 0.36
C ARG A 350 0.90 13.44 1.76
N ASN A 351 -0.25 12.81 1.82
CA ASN A 351 -0.79 12.23 3.05
C ASN A 351 -1.49 10.91 2.75
N VAL A 352 -1.23 9.92 3.58
CA VAL A 352 -1.83 8.59 3.49
C VAL A 352 -3.24 8.58 4.05
N LYS A 353 -4.12 7.91 3.34
CA LYS A 353 -5.54 7.68 3.68
C LYS A 353 -5.88 6.21 3.63
N MET A 354 -7.02 5.86 4.21
CA MET A 354 -7.57 4.52 4.24
C MET A 354 -9.06 4.56 3.90
N THR A 355 -9.53 3.63 3.09
CA THR A 355 -10.95 3.44 2.77
C THR A 355 -11.30 1.97 2.63
N GLU A 356 -12.57 1.59 2.85
CA GLU A 356 -13.01 0.22 2.63
C GLU A 356 -13.05 -0.10 1.13
N LEU A 357 -12.59 -1.30 0.76
CA LEU A 357 -12.58 -1.81 -0.60
C LEU A 357 -13.58 -2.96 -0.72
N HIS A 358 -14.38 -2.92 -1.77
CA HIS A 358 -15.41 -3.93 -2.01
C HIS A 358 -15.18 -4.71 -3.30
N TYR A 359 -15.48 -6.01 -3.24
CA TYR A 359 -15.51 -6.88 -4.42
C TYR A 359 -16.93 -7.13 -4.86
N ASN A 360 -17.13 -7.22 -6.16
CA ASN A 360 -18.36 -7.73 -6.77
C ASN A 360 -18.42 -9.27 -6.63
N PRO A 361 -19.59 -9.89 -6.81
CA PRO A 361 -19.74 -11.35 -6.75
C PRO A 361 -18.81 -12.11 -7.71
N ASP A 362 -18.48 -11.55 -8.87
CA ASP A 362 -17.58 -12.10 -9.89
C ASP A 362 -16.09 -11.96 -9.53
N GLY A 363 -15.78 -11.26 -8.43
CA GLY A 363 -14.41 -11.00 -7.96
C GLY A 363 -13.80 -9.73 -8.55
N THR A 364 -14.51 -8.95 -9.35
CA THR A 364 -14.02 -7.62 -9.74
C THR A 364 -14.07 -6.64 -8.58
N ILE A 365 -13.15 -5.68 -8.55
CA ILE A 365 -13.10 -4.64 -7.52
C ILE A 365 -14.06 -3.50 -7.93
N GLN A 366 -14.85 -3.01 -6.97
CA GLN A 366 -15.67 -1.82 -7.16
C GLN A 366 -14.75 -0.59 -7.18
N THR A 367 -14.78 0.15 -8.29
CA THR A 367 -13.97 1.36 -8.44
C THR A 367 -14.39 2.43 -7.43
N ILE A 368 -13.43 2.96 -6.69
CA ILE A 368 -13.62 3.98 -5.65
C ILE A 368 -13.41 5.37 -6.27
N ASP A 369 -14.31 6.31 -6.00
CA ASP A 369 -14.07 7.74 -6.19
C ASP A 369 -13.50 8.28 -4.86
N PRO A 370 -12.31 8.92 -4.86
CA PRO A 370 -11.71 9.46 -3.64
C PRO A 370 -12.46 10.69 -3.10
N PHE A 371 -13.50 11.11 -3.77
CA PHE A 371 -14.35 12.24 -3.38
C PHE A 371 -15.80 11.83 -3.22
N VAL A 372 -16.48 12.49 -2.29
CA VAL A 372 -17.94 12.38 -2.14
C VAL A 372 -18.63 13.54 -2.82
N LYS A 373 -19.79 13.25 -3.41
CA LYS A 373 -20.64 14.25 -4.08
C LYS A 373 -21.28 15.22 -3.08
#